data_da531a7dbc259bef0ebf4fb76b554fe3
#
_entry.id   da531a7dbc259bef0ebf4fb76b554fe3
#
_cell.length_a   1.000
_cell.length_b   1.000
_cell.length_c   1.000
_cell.angle_alpha   90.00
_cell.angle_beta   90.00
_cell.angle_gamma   90.00
#
_symmetry.space_group_name_H-M   'P 1'
#
loop_
_entity.id
_entity.type
_entity.pdbx_description
1 polymer ?
#
loop_
_entity_poly.entity_id
_entity_poly.type
_entity_poly.pdbx_seq_one_letter_code
_entity_poly.pdbx_strand_id
1 'polypeptide(L)'
;MEQVKIGFLGAGNMGSAIMRGIAGSKLSEQVALYAYDHMPEKTAALAEIGVTACASEAEIVKQCKYVFLAIKPQQFEATLPKLADGITEDTVIVSIAAGMTPDYIRSQTKPNAKVI
;
A
#
# COMPACT_ATOMS: atom_id res chain seq x y z
N MET A 1 14.54 17.56 4.30
CA MET A 1 13.62 16.78 5.15
C MET A 1 13.19 15.52 4.41
N GLU A 2 13.28 14.39 5.05
CA GLU A 2 12.90 13.14 4.42
C GLU A 2 11.38 13.05 4.24
N GLN A 3 10.98 12.55 3.08
CA GLN A 3 9.57 12.28 2.83
C GLN A 3 9.16 10.97 3.48
N VAL A 4 7.92 10.91 3.95
CA VAL A 4 7.33 9.67 4.43
C VAL A 4 6.90 8.84 3.22
N LYS A 5 7.34 7.59 3.16
CA LYS A 5 7.02 6.72 2.04
C LYS A 5 5.72 5.98 2.33
N ILE A 6 4.75 6.16 1.45
CA ILE A 6 3.44 5.53 1.54
C ILE A 6 3.23 4.68 0.31
N GLY A 7 2.97 3.40 0.53
CA GLY A 7 2.76 2.46 -0.57
C GLY A 7 1.31 1.98 -0.64
N PHE A 8 0.85 1.72 -1.85
CA PHE A 8 -0.49 1.20 -2.10
C PHE A 8 -0.37 -0.14 -2.82
N LEU A 9 -1.02 -1.14 -2.26
CA LEU A 9 -1.24 -2.40 -2.95
C LEU A 9 -2.62 -2.30 -3.59
N GLY A 10 -2.63 -2.19 -4.91
CA GLY A 10 -3.83 -1.93 -5.67
C GLY A 10 -3.92 -0.47 -6.09
N ALA A 11 -4.10 -0.25 -7.40
CA ALA A 11 -4.22 1.07 -7.99
C ALA A 11 -5.54 1.20 -8.77
N GLY A 12 -6.58 0.52 -8.26
CA GLY A 12 -7.93 0.64 -8.81
C GLY A 12 -8.60 1.94 -8.39
N ASN A 13 -9.92 1.98 -8.48
CA ASN A 13 -10.66 3.23 -8.23
C ASN A 13 -10.39 3.83 -6.85
N MET A 14 -10.42 3.01 -5.80
CA MET A 14 -10.26 3.52 -4.44
C MET A 14 -8.81 3.95 -4.17
N GLY A 15 -7.85 3.10 -4.51
CA GLY A 15 -6.43 3.42 -4.28
C GLY A 15 -6.00 4.65 -5.08
N SER A 16 -6.38 4.72 -6.35
CA SER A 16 -6.02 5.85 -7.19
C SER A 16 -6.68 7.15 -6.73
N ALA A 17 -7.92 7.07 -6.25
CA ALA A 17 -8.60 8.26 -5.72
C ALA A 17 -7.89 8.82 -4.49
N ILE A 18 -7.45 7.95 -3.59
CA ILE A 18 -6.72 8.38 -2.39
C ILE A 18 -5.37 9.00 -2.79
N MET A 19 -4.64 8.35 -3.69
CA MET A 19 -3.35 8.86 -4.14
C MET A 19 -3.49 10.21 -4.84
N ARG A 20 -4.51 10.38 -5.67
CA ARG A 20 -4.75 11.67 -6.33
C ARG A 20 -5.13 12.76 -5.32
N GLY A 21 -5.89 12.38 -4.28
CA GLY A 21 -6.20 13.31 -3.20
C GLY A 21 -4.97 13.78 -2.45
N ILE A 22 -4.07 12.88 -2.13
CA ILE A 22 -2.81 13.22 -1.44
C ILE A 22 -1.94 14.09 -2.34
N ALA A 23 -1.80 13.70 -3.61
CA ALA A 23 -0.95 14.43 -4.56
C ALA A 23 -1.45 15.86 -4.79
N GLY A 24 -2.75 16.07 -4.71
CA GLY A 24 -3.34 17.41 -4.87
C GLY A 24 -3.41 18.23 -3.59
N SER A 25 -2.94 17.70 -2.47
CA SER A 25 -3.03 18.35 -1.17
C SER A 25 -1.69 18.98 -0.76
N LYS A 26 -1.71 19.65 0.40
CA LYS A 26 -0.50 20.21 0.98
C LYS A 26 0.47 19.13 1.46
N LEU A 27 0.00 17.90 1.61
CA LEU A 27 0.85 16.78 2.02
C LEU A 27 1.78 16.31 0.91
N SER A 28 1.53 16.71 -0.34
CA SER A 28 2.30 16.22 -1.49
C SER A 28 3.81 16.40 -1.37
N GLU A 29 4.25 17.45 -0.68
CA GLU A 29 5.67 17.70 -0.48
C GLU A 29 6.27 16.88 0.64
N GLN A 30 5.44 16.32 1.52
CA GLN A 30 5.88 15.60 2.72
C GLN A 30 5.85 14.09 2.54
N VAL A 31 5.27 13.59 1.46
CA VAL A 31 5.12 12.16 1.23
C VAL A 31 5.63 11.76 -0.15
N ALA A 32 6.12 10.54 -0.23
CA ALA A 32 6.47 9.90 -1.50
C ALA A 32 5.50 8.74 -1.70
N LEU A 33 4.80 8.72 -2.82
CA LEU A 33 3.79 7.70 -3.11
C LEU A 33 4.36 6.61 -4.00
N TYR A 34 4.09 5.38 -3.61
CA TYR A 34 4.49 4.18 -4.35
C TYR A 34 3.25 3.31 -4.54
N ALA A 35 3.20 2.58 -5.63
CA ALA A 35 2.07 1.70 -5.89
C ALA A 35 2.49 0.45 -6.65
N TYR A 36 1.81 -0.64 -6.37
CA TYR A 36 1.90 -1.86 -7.16
C TYR A 36 0.49 -2.33 -7.50
N ASP A 37 0.30 -2.73 -8.75
CA ASP A 37 -0.93 -3.37 -9.20
C ASP A 37 -0.54 -4.47 -10.18
N HIS A 38 -1.25 -5.59 -10.15
CA HIS A 38 -0.97 -6.69 -11.09
C HIS A 38 -1.28 -6.29 -12.54
N MET A 39 -1.98 -5.18 -12.73
CA MET A 39 -2.22 -4.58 -14.04
C MET A 39 -1.35 -3.33 -14.17
N PRO A 40 -0.18 -3.42 -14.84
CA PRO A 40 0.78 -2.30 -14.88
C PRO A 40 0.23 -1.00 -15.43
N GLU A 41 -0.76 -1.05 -16.31
CA GLU A 41 -1.38 0.15 -16.87
C GLU A 41 -2.04 1.02 -15.80
N LYS A 42 -2.46 0.43 -14.69
CA LYS A 42 -3.08 1.21 -13.60
C LYS A 42 -2.06 2.06 -12.85
N THR A 43 -0.86 1.53 -12.60
CA THR A 43 0.19 2.32 -11.97
C THR A 43 0.80 3.30 -12.95
N ALA A 44 0.90 2.93 -14.22
CA ALA A 44 1.42 3.83 -15.24
C ALA A 44 0.58 5.11 -15.35
N ALA A 45 -0.74 4.98 -15.21
CA ALA A 45 -1.63 6.15 -15.26
C ALA A 45 -1.39 7.13 -14.10
N LEU A 46 -0.80 6.66 -13.00
CA LEU A 46 -0.54 7.51 -11.82
C LEU A 46 0.84 8.15 -11.84
N ALA A 47 1.69 7.80 -12.81
CA ALA A 47 3.03 8.38 -12.91
C ALA A 47 2.97 9.89 -13.08
N GLU A 48 1.97 10.41 -13.76
CA GLU A 48 1.80 11.84 -14.01
C GLU A 48 1.60 12.66 -12.73
N ILE A 49 1.14 12.04 -11.65
CA ILE A 49 0.98 12.73 -10.36
C ILE A 49 2.11 12.39 -9.39
N GLY A 50 3.18 11.76 -9.88
CA GLY A 50 4.37 11.50 -9.08
C GLY A 50 4.40 10.18 -8.34
N VAL A 51 3.48 9.26 -8.63
CA VAL A 51 3.49 7.94 -7.99
C VAL A 51 4.53 7.06 -8.66
N THR A 52 5.39 6.45 -7.85
CA THR A 52 6.40 5.52 -8.34
C THR A 52 5.83 4.10 -8.38
N ALA A 53 5.89 3.47 -9.55
CA ALA A 53 5.44 2.09 -9.70
C ALA A 53 6.50 1.13 -9.16
N CYS A 54 6.07 0.17 -8.34
CA CYS A 54 6.93 -0.89 -7.85
C CYS A 54 6.68 -2.18 -8.63
N ALA A 55 7.65 -3.07 -8.61
CA ALA A 55 7.60 -4.30 -9.40
C ALA A 55 6.87 -5.45 -8.69
N SER A 56 6.69 -5.36 -7.37
CA SER A 56 6.06 -6.42 -6.60
C SER A 56 5.51 -5.91 -5.28
N GLU A 57 4.68 -6.72 -4.66
CA GLU A 57 4.15 -6.45 -3.32
C GLU A 57 5.29 -6.37 -2.29
N ALA A 58 6.27 -7.26 -2.42
CA ALA A 58 7.41 -7.28 -1.51
C ALA A 58 8.21 -5.97 -1.57
N GLU A 59 8.34 -5.39 -2.75
CA GLU A 59 9.04 -4.12 -2.90
C GLU A 59 8.31 -2.99 -2.17
N ILE A 60 6.98 -2.97 -2.24
CA ILE A 60 6.19 -1.98 -1.54
C ILE A 60 6.44 -2.04 -0.03
N VAL A 61 6.33 -3.23 0.56
CA VAL A 61 6.43 -3.36 2.02
C VAL A 61 7.84 -3.08 2.53
N LYS A 62 8.86 -3.36 1.72
CA LYS A 62 10.25 -3.09 2.10
C LYS A 62 10.59 -1.62 2.08
N GLN A 63 10.00 -0.86 1.17
CA GLN A 63 10.33 0.55 0.99
C GLN A 63 9.46 1.50 1.80
N CYS A 64 8.21 1.12 2.08
CA CYS A 64 7.23 2.05 2.60
C CYS A 64 6.95 1.83 4.08
N LYS A 65 6.77 2.93 4.81
CA LYS A 65 6.37 2.85 6.21
C LYS A 65 4.89 2.52 6.35
N TYR A 66 4.05 3.16 5.55
CA TYR A 66 2.61 2.92 5.54
C TYR A 66 2.24 2.15 4.28
N VAL A 67 1.56 1.04 4.45
CA VAL A 67 1.15 0.19 3.34
C VAL A 67 -0.36 0.10 3.34
N PHE A 68 -0.99 0.71 2.36
CA PHE A 68 -2.44 0.69 2.20
C PHE A 68 -2.85 -0.53 1.39
N LEU A 69 -3.79 -1.30 1.93
CA LEU A 69 -4.34 -2.46 1.24
C LEU A 69 -5.58 -2.00 0.48
N ALA A 70 -5.38 -1.59 -0.77
CA ALA A 70 -6.44 -1.11 -1.66
C ALA A 70 -6.84 -2.19 -2.67
N ILE A 71 -6.81 -3.44 -2.23
CA ILE A 71 -7.17 -4.60 -3.03
C ILE A 71 -8.52 -5.14 -2.59
N LYS A 72 -9.11 -5.96 -3.43
CA LYS A 72 -10.42 -6.57 -3.13
C LYS A 72 -10.26 -7.66 -2.07
N PRO A 73 -11.30 -7.88 -1.24
CA PRO A 73 -11.22 -8.89 -0.18
C PRO A 73 -10.78 -10.28 -0.67
N GLN A 74 -11.21 -10.69 -1.85
CA GLN A 74 -10.85 -12.00 -2.39
C GLN A 74 -9.37 -12.10 -2.78
N GLN A 75 -8.65 -10.98 -2.83
CA GLN A 75 -7.24 -10.97 -3.15
C GLN A 75 -6.34 -11.05 -1.91
N PHE A 76 -6.91 -10.87 -0.72
CA PHE A 76 -6.12 -10.83 0.51
C PHE A 76 -5.36 -12.12 0.77
N GLU A 77 -6.01 -13.25 0.58
CA GLU A 77 -5.41 -14.55 0.88
C GLU A 77 -4.12 -14.78 0.07
N ALA A 78 -4.11 -14.38 -1.20
CA ALA A 78 -2.94 -14.54 -2.05
C ALA A 78 -1.88 -13.46 -1.82
N THR A 79 -2.29 -12.28 -1.40
CA THR A 79 -1.40 -11.11 -1.31
C THR A 79 -0.69 -11.00 0.04
N LEU A 80 -1.41 -11.19 1.14
CA LEU A 80 -0.87 -10.95 2.48
C LEU A 80 0.39 -11.75 2.80
N PRO A 81 0.47 -13.05 2.48
CA PRO A 81 1.70 -13.80 2.76
C PRO A 81 2.93 -13.25 2.06
N LYS A 82 2.76 -12.59 0.93
CA LYS A 82 3.88 -11.99 0.19
C LYS A 82 4.49 -10.79 0.90
N LEU A 83 3.78 -10.22 1.86
CA LEU A 83 4.25 -9.06 2.62
C LEU A 83 5.04 -9.45 3.86
N ALA A 84 4.84 -10.66 4.37
CA ALA A 84 5.30 -11.05 5.71
C ALA A 84 6.78 -10.77 5.93
N ASP A 85 7.63 -11.17 5.00
CA ASP A 85 9.09 -11.05 5.17
C ASP A 85 9.59 -9.60 5.20
N GLY A 86 8.84 -8.68 4.60
CA GLY A 86 9.24 -7.27 4.54
C GLY A 86 8.71 -6.43 5.68
N ILE A 87 7.79 -6.98 6.48
CA ILE A 87 7.21 -6.23 7.60
C ILE A 87 8.19 -6.14 8.75
N THR A 88 8.43 -4.91 9.22
CA THR A 88 9.25 -4.65 10.40
C THR A 88 8.39 -4.00 11.48
N GLU A 89 8.99 -3.73 12.64
CA GLU A 89 8.27 -3.04 13.71
C GLU A 89 7.86 -1.60 13.34
N ASP A 90 8.47 -1.04 12.28
CA ASP A 90 8.12 0.31 11.82
C ASP A 90 7.04 0.31 10.75
N THR A 91 6.69 -0.85 10.20
CA THR A 91 5.69 -0.95 9.14
C THR A 91 4.28 -0.82 9.72
N VAL A 92 3.45 0.03 9.12
CA VAL A 92 2.04 0.17 9.49
C VAL A 92 1.18 -0.22 8.29
N ILE A 93 0.34 -1.22 8.47
CA ILE A 93 -0.58 -1.65 7.43
C ILE A 93 -1.92 -0.96 7.66
N VAL A 94 -2.43 -0.31 6.61
CA VAL A 94 -3.72 0.37 6.66
C VAL A 94 -4.69 -0.39 5.76
N SER A 95 -5.71 -0.99 6.38
CA SER A 95 -6.72 -1.74 5.62
C SER A 95 -7.91 -0.84 5.34
N ILE A 96 -8.27 -0.72 4.07
CA ILE A 96 -9.44 0.04 3.66
C ILE A 96 -10.51 -0.86 3.05
N ALA A 97 -10.30 -2.17 3.11
CA ALA A 97 -11.27 -3.15 2.61
C ALA A 97 -12.28 -3.49 3.71
N ALA A 98 -13.55 -3.40 3.39
CA ALA A 98 -14.61 -3.73 4.33
C ALA A 98 -14.55 -5.21 4.73
N GLY A 99 -14.78 -5.50 6.02
CA GLY A 99 -14.85 -6.86 6.52
C GLY A 99 -13.52 -7.54 6.80
N MET A 100 -12.41 -6.88 6.51
CA MET A 100 -11.08 -7.43 6.78
C MET A 100 -10.57 -6.93 8.13
N THR A 101 -10.53 -7.82 9.12
CA THR A 101 -10.12 -7.45 10.48
C THR A 101 -8.61 -7.39 10.63
N PRO A 102 -8.10 -6.58 11.59
CA PRO A 102 -6.67 -6.60 11.90
C PRO A 102 -6.16 -7.97 12.29
N ASP A 103 -6.94 -8.75 13.02
CA ASP A 103 -6.54 -10.10 13.43
C ASP A 103 -6.35 -11.03 12.23
N TYR A 104 -7.25 -10.95 11.26
CA TYR A 104 -7.11 -11.75 10.04
C TYR A 104 -5.82 -11.36 9.30
N ILE A 105 -5.56 -10.07 9.15
CA ILE A 105 -4.37 -9.58 8.46
C ILE A 105 -3.11 -10.05 9.18
N ARG A 106 -3.08 -9.98 10.51
CA ARG A 106 -1.94 -10.47 11.29
C ARG A 106 -1.75 -11.97 11.12
N SER A 107 -2.84 -12.73 11.04
CA SER A 107 -2.75 -14.18 10.86
C SER A 107 -2.10 -14.58 9.53
N GLN A 108 -2.20 -13.72 8.53
CA GLN A 108 -1.65 -13.97 7.20
C GLN A 108 -0.27 -13.31 6.99
N THR A 109 0.16 -12.48 7.90
CA THR A 109 1.44 -11.76 7.82
C THR A 109 2.30 -12.08 9.04
N LYS A 110 2.26 -11.24 10.06
CA LYS A 110 2.99 -11.45 11.31
C LYS A 110 2.10 -11.16 12.49
N PRO A 111 2.21 -11.96 13.59
CA PRO A 111 1.31 -11.79 14.74
C PRO A 111 1.38 -10.41 15.39
N ASN A 112 2.53 -9.75 15.30
CA ASN A 112 2.74 -8.43 15.91
C ASN A 112 2.71 -7.27 14.91
N ALA A 113 2.23 -7.52 13.69
CA ALA A 113 2.12 -6.46 12.69
C ALA A 113 1.17 -5.35 13.17
N LYS A 114 1.55 -4.10 12.91
CA LYS A 114 0.72 -2.95 13.22
C LYS A 114 -0.31 -2.77 12.10
N VAL A 115 -1.57 -2.88 12.45
CA VAL A 115 -2.67 -2.79 11.48
C VAL A 115 -3.71 -1.80 11.99
N ILE A 116 -4.06 -0.87 11.13
CA ILE A 116 -5.13 0.10 11.41
C ILE A 116 -6.36 -0.24 10.60
#